data_ff1adb0a851863b30ed6b957bdc9f096
#
_entry.id   ff1adb0a851863b30ed6b957bdc9f096
#
_cell.length_a   1.000
_cell.length_b   1.000
_cell.length_c   1.000
_cell.angle_alpha   90.00
_cell.angle_beta   90.00
_cell.angle_gamma   90.00
#
_symmetry.space_group_name_H-M   'P 1'
#
loop_
_entity.id
_entity.type
_entity.pdbx_description
1 polymer ?
#
loop_
_entity_poly.entity_id
_entity_poly.type
_entity_poly.pdbx_seq_one_letter_code
_entity_poly.pdbx_strand_id
1 'polypeptide(L)'
;MPQPVHPEPVPDGRHSDGPPPSEAFRLSMLVTDQRYRGLLLQTLVFVLVMAVGWWLLNNAAVNLAALGKPFDMSFLFRRAGYDIPQQLIPYTSDDTHLRATIVGLLNTLQVSILGCIAATILGVVIGVSRLSPNWLLARLMTIYVEMFRNIPVLLWIYVAFAVLVEIAPAPSDYRGENPAASMMLFDTVAPTNRYLAVPRVLLDNHPGTFQLGRETYSFATLAFIIILVVALTIRHFLRAWAQRRQDATGNRPTVWWINLALWLVPTVLLLWHFQARLEVPELAGFNFKGGAKLDNAFVALWAALSLYTAAFIAEIVRSGILAVSKGQSEAAFALGVAPNVTMRKVVLPQAMRVIVPPLISQYLNLTKNSSLAIAVGYMDLRGTLGGTTLNQTGRELEAMALMMGIYLVLSLLISGSMNIFNARVRLKER
;
A
#
# COMPACT_ATOMS: atom_id res chain seq x y z
N MET A 1 5.36 88.06 -21.37
CA MET A 1 4.31 87.37 -20.63
C MET A 1 3.71 86.34 -21.59
N PRO A 2 3.92 85.07 -21.38
CA PRO A 2 3.26 83.98 -22.17
C PRO A 2 1.90 83.70 -21.56
N GLN A 3 0.92 83.47 -22.42
CA GLN A 3 -0.46 83.13 -22.06
C GLN A 3 -0.57 81.72 -21.53
N PRO A 4 -1.53 81.48 -20.63
CA PRO A 4 -1.75 80.10 -20.07
C PRO A 4 -2.41 79.21 -21.14
N VAL A 5 -1.82 78.03 -21.34
CA VAL A 5 -2.38 76.93 -22.14
C VAL A 5 -3.48 76.29 -21.34
N HIS A 6 -4.72 76.35 -21.84
CA HIS A 6 -5.83 75.52 -21.28
C HIS A 6 -5.62 74.07 -21.68
N PRO A 7 -5.76 73.10 -20.72
CA PRO A 7 -5.75 71.70 -21.12
C PRO A 7 -7.07 71.32 -21.80
N GLU A 8 -6.94 70.65 -22.94
CA GLU A 8 -8.06 70.02 -23.64
C GLU A 8 -8.76 68.99 -22.81
N PRO A 9 -10.10 68.80 -22.84
CA PRO A 9 -10.83 67.79 -22.11
C PRO A 9 -10.51 66.41 -22.67
N VAL A 10 -10.03 65.51 -21.80
CA VAL A 10 -9.83 64.13 -22.09
C VAL A 10 -11.21 63.46 -22.39
N PRO A 11 -11.38 62.76 -23.54
CA PRO A 11 -12.62 62.14 -23.86
C PRO A 11 -12.85 60.99 -22.85
N ASP A 12 -14.01 61.03 -22.18
CA ASP A 12 -14.49 60.03 -21.19
C ASP A 12 -14.81 58.72 -21.92
N GLY A 13 -13.77 57.93 -22.14
CA GLY A 13 -13.85 56.57 -22.74
C GLY A 13 -14.42 55.56 -21.78
N ARG A 14 -15.68 55.68 -21.39
CA ARG A 14 -16.43 54.57 -20.78
C ARG A 14 -16.73 53.56 -21.89
N HIS A 15 -15.73 52.71 -22.18
CA HIS A 15 -16.04 51.44 -22.81
C HIS A 15 -16.81 50.59 -21.78
N SER A 16 -18.11 50.46 -22.03
CA SER A 16 -18.95 49.45 -21.40
C SER A 16 -18.53 48.07 -21.90
N ASP A 17 -17.48 47.51 -21.33
CA ASP A 17 -17.13 46.11 -21.55
C ASP A 17 -18.15 45.24 -20.78
N GLY A 18 -19.38 45.22 -21.29
CA GLY A 18 -20.28 44.12 -20.99
C GLY A 18 -19.69 42.84 -21.60
N PRO A 19 -19.85 41.64 -20.93
CA PRO A 19 -19.39 40.40 -21.51
C PRO A 19 -20.00 40.29 -22.94
N PRO A 20 -19.20 39.88 -23.95
CA PRO A 20 -19.69 39.75 -25.31
C PRO A 20 -20.93 38.87 -25.34
N PRO A 21 -21.97 39.18 -26.12
CA PRO A 21 -23.18 38.43 -26.21
C PRO A 21 -22.81 36.96 -26.53
N SER A 22 -23.34 36.02 -25.77
CA SER A 22 -23.13 34.60 -26.01
C SER A 22 -23.66 34.27 -27.41
N GLU A 23 -22.76 34.15 -28.38
CA GLU A 23 -23.13 33.72 -29.71
C GLU A 23 -23.85 32.38 -29.63
N ALA A 24 -25.05 32.28 -30.21
CA ALA A 24 -25.79 31.07 -30.25
C ALA A 24 -24.99 29.99 -30.96
N PHE A 25 -24.94 28.79 -30.38
CA PHE A 25 -24.18 27.65 -30.89
C PHE A 25 -24.53 27.37 -32.37
N ARG A 26 -23.52 27.39 -33.23
CA ARG A 26 -23.62 27.03 -34.65
C ARG A 26 -22.75 25.79 -34.90
N LEU A 27 -23.24 24.82 -35.70
CA LEU A 27 -22.49 23.59 -36.02
C LEU A 27 -21.09 23.87 -36.61
N SER A 28 -20.94 24.99 -37.35
CA SER A 28 -19.62 25.44 -37.86
C SER A 28 -18.60 25.72 -36.75
N MET A 29 -19.05 26.11 -35.55
CA MET A 29 -18.16 26.36 -34.39
C MET A 29 -17.47 25.08 -33.88
N LEU A 30 -18.00 23.89 -34.13
CA LEU A 30 -17.34 22.65 -33.85
C LEU A 30 -16.01 22.45 -34.56
N VAL A 31 -15.83 23.10 -35.71
CA VAL A 31 -14.61 23.02 -36.52
C VAL A 31 -13.76 24.29 -36.43
N THR A 32 -14.39 25.46 -36.32
CA THR A 32 -13.71 26.75 -36.36
C THR A 32 -13.33 27.30 -34.99
N ASP A 33 -14.10 27.00 -33.93
CA ASP A 33 -13.81 27.47 -32.57
C ASP A 33 -12.92 26.45 -31.84
N GLN A 34 -11.78 26.90 -31.34
CA GLN A 34 -10.79 26.08 -30.65
C GLN A 34 -11.35 25.38 -29.41
N ARG A 35 -12.35 25.97 -28.74
CA ARG A 35 -13.00 25.39 -27.55
C ARG A 35 -13.83 24.16 -27.92
N TYR A 36 -14.67 24.24 -28.96
CA TYR A 36 -15.55 23.15 -29.39
C TYR A 36 -14.80 22.09 -30.21
N ARG A 37 -13.79 22.51 -31.00
CA ARG A 37 -12.94 21.60 -31.77
C ARG A 37 -12.19 20.63 -30.87
N GLY A 38 -11.65 21.11 -29.71
CA GLY A 38 -11.01 20.24 -28.73
C GLY A 38 -11.95 19.17 -28.17
N LEU A 39 -13.17 19.57 -27.79
CA LEU A 39 -14.19 18.66 -27.28
C LEU A 39 -14.65 17.65 -28.35
N LEU A 40 -14.90 18.12 -29.57
CA LEU A 40 -15.27 17.28 -30.70
C LEU A 40 -14.20 16.21 -30.98
N LEU A 41 -12.94 16.61 -31.07
CA LEU A 41 -11.83 15.69 -31.32
C LEU A 41 -11.69 14.65 -30.19
N GLN A 42 -11.78 15.09 -28.94
CA GLN A 42 -11.75 14.18 -27.78
C GLN A 42 -12.89 13.18 -27.79
N THR A 43 -14.12 13.66 -28.10
CA THR A 43 -15.30 12.78 -28.19
C THR A 43 -15.14 11.80 -29.34
N LEU A 44 -14.65 12.24 -30.50
CA LEU A 44 -14.46 11.39 -31.68
C LEU A 44 -13.40 10.32 -31.43
N VAL A 45 -12.26 10.70 -30.81
CA VAL A 45 -11.22 9.75 -30.42
C VAL A 45 -11.75 8.77 -29.37
N PHE A 46 -12.52 9.26 -28.37
CA PHE A 46 -13.13 8.40 -27.36
C PHE A 46 -14.09 7.38 -27.99
N VAL A 47 -15.00 7.81 -28.87
CA VAL A 47 -15.93 6.93 -29.58
C VAL A 47 -15.19 5.92 -30.45
N LEU A 48 -14.12 6.36 -31.16
CA LEU A 48 -13.29 5.47 -31.97
C LEU A 48 -12.64 4.38 -31.11
N VAL A 49 -12.02 4.77 -29.99
CA VAL A 49 -11.39 3.83 -29.04
C VAL A 49 -12.42 2.84 -28.48
N MET A 50 -13.61 3.33 -28.11
CA MET A 50 -14.70 2.46 -27.63
C MET A 50 -15.21 1.53 -28.72
N ALA A 51 -15.34 2.00 -29.95
CA ALA A 51 -15.78 1.17 -31.09
C ALA A 51 -14.76 0.08 -31.44
N VAL A 52 -13.46 0.43 -31.46
CA VAL A 52 -12.38 -0.54 -31.67
C VAL A 52 -12.32 -1.55 -30.51
N GLY A 53 -12.44 -1.07 -29.26
CA GLY A 53 -12.50 -1.95 -28.07
C GLY A 53 -13.67 -2.92 -28.14
N TRP A 54 -14.87 -2.43 -28.46
CA TRP A 54 -16.04 -3.25 -28.66
C TRP A 54 -15.87 -4.28 -29.77
N TRP A 55 -15.33 -3.86 -30.92
CA TRP A 55 -15.07 -4.76 -32.05
C TRP A 55 -14.10 -5.87 -31.67
N LEU A 56 -12.99 -5.54 -30.99
CA LEU A 56 -12.03 -6.52 -30.51
C LEU A 56 -12.65 -7.53 -29.54
N LEU A 57 -13.42 -7.05 -28.55
CA LEU A 57 -14.10 -7.92 -27.57
C LEU A 57 -15.13 -8.81 -28.23
N ASN A 58 -15.95 -8.27 -29.13
CA ASN A 58 -16.97 -9.03 -29.86
C ASN A 58 -16.33 -10.08 -30.77
N ASN A 59 -15.27 -9.70 -31.49
CA ASN A 59 -14.54 -10.64 -32.35
C ASN A 59 -13.88 -11.77 -31.55
N ALA A 60 -13.28 -11.45 -30.40
CA ALA A 60 -12.75 -12.44 -29.48
C ALA A 60 -13.85 -13.38 -28.96
N ALA A 61 -15.01 -12.84 -28.55
CA ALA A 61 -16.12 -13.63 -28.05
C ALA A 61 -16.69 -14.58 -29.12
N VAL A 62 -16.85 -14.10 -30.35
CA VAL A 62 -17.33 -14.91 -31.48
C VAL A 62 -16.35 -16.03 -31.82
N ASN A 63 -15.05 -15.71 -31.92
CA ASN A 63 -14.03 -16.70 -32.24
C ASN A 63 -13.88 -17.77 -31.14
N LEU A 64 -14.00 -17.38 -29.87
CA LEU A 64 -13.99 -18.34 -28.75
C LEU A 64 -15.23 -19.23 -28.77
N ALA A 65 -16.42 -18.66 -29.05
CA ALA A 65 -17.63 -19.44 -29.17
C ALA A 65 -17.50 -20.46 -30.32
N ALA A 66 -16.90 -20.07 -31.45
CA ALA A 66 -16.63 -20.98 -32.60
C ALA A 66 -15.66 -22.12 -32.22
N LEU A 67 -14.73 -21.86 -31.26
CA LEU A 67 -13.83 -22.87 -30.71
C LEU A 67 -14.46 -23.72 -29.57
N GLY A 68 -15.78 -23.58 -29.33
CA GLY A 68 -16.47 -24.28 -28.25
C GLY A 68 -16.20 -23.75 -26.86
N LYS A 69 -15.59 -22.56 -26.71
CA LYS A 69 -15.28 -21.89 -25.45
C LYS A 69 -16.05 -20.58 -25.30
N PRO A 70 -17.41 -20.58 -25.22
CA PRO A 70 -18.15 -19.36 -24.98
C PRO A 70 -17.77 -18.75 -23.63
N PHE A 71 -17.88 -17.42 -23.52
CA PHE A 71 -17.60 -16.71 -22.26
C PHE A 71 -18.50 -17.24 -21.14
N ASP A 72 -17.89 -17.78 -20.09
CA ASP A 72 -18.61 -18.42 -18.98
C ASP A 72 -17.84 -18.25 -17.68
N MET A 73 -18.47 -17.63 -16.68
CA MET A 73 -17.93 -17.46 -15.34
C MET A 73 -18.29 -18.60 -14.38
N SER A 74 -19.03 -19.62 -14.84
CA SER A 74 -19.47 -20.74 -13.99
C SER A 74 -18.30 -21.56 -13.41
N PHE A 75 -17.14 -21.51 -14.06
CA PHE A 75 -15.93 -22.17 -13.55
C PHE A 75 -15.58 -21.73 -12.14
N LEU A 76 -15.88 -20.49 -11.75
CA LEU A 76 -15.59 -19.98 -10.40
C LEU A 76 -16.26 -20.80 -9.30
N PHE A 77 -17.40 -21.42 -9.59
CA PHE A 77 -18.18 -22.22 -8.65
C PHE A 77 -17.85 -23.71 -8.69
N ARG A 78 -16.95 -24.13 -9.59
CA ARG A 78 -16.44 -25.50 -9.66
C ARG A 78 -15.35 -25.71 -8.60
N ARG A 79 -15.15 -26.98 -8.22
CA ARG A 79 -14.09 -27.41 -7.30
C ARG A 79 -12.72 -27.03 -7.85
N ALA A 80 -11.88 -26.43 -7.00
CA ALA A 80 -10.55 -25.94 -7.39
C ALA A 80 -9.53 -27.07 -7.60
N GLY A 81 -9.54 -28.09 -6.72
CA GLY A 81 -8.71 -29.29 -6.87
C GLY A 81 -7.21 -29.07 -6.64
N TYR A 82 -6.79 -27.96 -6.02
CA TYR A 82 -5.39 -27.68 -5.69
C TYR A 82 -5.26 -27.05 -4.30
N ASP A 83 -4.12 -27.22 -3.66
CA ASP A 83 -3.83 -26.66 -2.35
C ASP A 83 -3.13 -25.31 -2.44
N ILE A 84 -3.35 -24.46 -1.43
CA ILE A 84 -2.67 -23.19 -1.24
C ILE A 84 -1.91 -23.27 0.08
N PRO A 85 -0.56 -23.29 0.07
CA PRO A 85 0.24 -23.52 1.28
C PRO A 85 0.05 -22.46 2.35
N GLN A 86 -0.04 -21.18 1.95
CA GLN A 86 -0.28 -20.06 2.86
C GLN A 86 -1.67 -19.50 2.64
N GLN A 87 -2.47 -19.45 3.69
CA GLN A 87 -3.87 -19.00 3.63
C GLN A 87 -4.24 -18.23 4.89
N LEU A 88 -4.92 -17.11 4.71
CA LEU A 88 -5.44 -16.27 5.81
C LEU A 88 -6.84 -16.69 6.26
N ILE A 89 -7.57 -17.41 5.42
CA ILE A 89 -8.88 -17.98 5.70
C ILE A 89 -8.83 -19.50 5.42
N PRO A 90 -9.62 -20.33 6.11
CA PRO A 90 -9.65 -21.76 5.85
C PRO A 90 -9.99 -22.07 4.39
N TYR A 91 -9.18 -22.91 3.77
CA TYR A 91 -9.32 -23.33 2.38
C TYR A 91 -8.83 -24.76 2.23
N THR A 92 -9.51 -25.52 1.42
CA THR A 92 -9.16 -26.90 1.04
C THR A 92 -9.29 -27.08 -0.46
N SER A 93 -8.65 -28.10 -1.02
CA SER A 93 -8.77 -28.44 -2.45
C SER A 93 -10.20 -28.79 -2.90
N ASP A 94 -11.12 -29.05 -1.97
CA ASP A 94 -12.53 -29.28 -2.25
C ASP A 94 -13.35 -28.00 -2.41
N ASP A 95 -12.79 -26.85 -2.04
CA ASP A 95 -13.42 -25.54 -2.21
C ASP A 95 -13.44 -25.11 -3.68
N THR A 96 -14.18 -24.05 -3.96
CA THR A 96 -14.36 -23.53 -5.31
C THR A 96 -13.19 -22.66 -5.77
N HIS A 97 -13.04 -22.49 -7.10
CA HIS A 97 -12.09 -21.53 -7.66
C HIS A 97 -12.33 -20.10 -7.19
N LEU A 98 -13.59 -19.72 -6.92
CA LEU A 98 -13.91 -18.41 -6.33
C LEU A 98 -13.26 -18.27 -4.95
N ARG A 99 -13.35 -19.28 -4.09
CA ARG A 99 -12.72 -19.26 -2.79
C ARG A 99 -11.20 -19.22 -2.90
N ALA A 100 -10.62 -20.01 -3.80
CA ALA A 100 -9.19 -19.96 -4.10
C ALA A 100 -8.75 -18.55 -4.56
N THR A 101 -9.56 -17.89 -5.40
CA THR A 101 -9.34 -16.50 -5.84
C THR A 101 -9.37 -15.53 -4.67
N ILE A 102 -10.31 -15.68 -3.72
CA ILE A 102 -10.38 -14.85 -2.51
C ILE A 102 -9.13 -15.06 -1.64
N VAL A 103 -8.69 -16.30 -1.45
CA VAL A 103 -7.43 -16.61 -0.72
C VAL A 103 -6.24 -15.93 -1.40
N GLY A 104 -6.11 -16.07 -2.71
CA GLY A 104 -5.06 -15.40 -3.49
C GLY A 104 -5.11 -13.88 -3.40
N LEU A 105 -6.30 -13.28 -3.41
CA LEU A 105 -6.50 -11.85 -3.18
C LEU A 105 -6.05 -11.43 -1.77
N LEU A 106 -6.40 -12.19 -0.74
CA LEU A 106 -5.97 -11.91 0.63
C LEU A 106 -4.44 -12.04 0.78
N ASN A 107 -3.83 -13.01 0.12
CA ASN A 107 -2.38 -13.17 0.08
C ASN A 107 -1.70 -11.98 -0.62
N THR A 108 -2.27 -11.49 -1.72
CA THR A 108 -1.84 -10.24 -2.39
C THR A 108 -1.91 -9.04 -1.45
N LEU A 109 -3.02 -8.88 -0.73
CA LEU A 109 -3.21 -7.79 0.23
C LEU A 109 -2.24 -7.91 1.41
N GLN A 110 -2.00 -9.11 1.93
CA GLN A 110 -1.06 -9.37 3.01
C GLN A 110 0.36 -8.89 2.65
N VAL A 111 0.89 -9.34 1.51
CA VAL A 111 2.21 -8.92 1.03
C VAL A 111 2.25 -7.42 0.79
N SER A 112 1.21 -6.86 0.16
CA SER A 112 1.16 -5.44 -0.20
C SER A 112 1.12 -4.54 1.04
N ILE A 113 0.27 -4.84 2.02
CA ILE A 113 0.14 -4.03 3.24
C ILE A 113 1.42 -4.11 4.07
N LEU A 114 1.90 -5.33 4.35
CA LEU A 114 3.13 -5.53 5.13
C LEU A 114 4.35 -4.96 4.42
N GLY A 115 4.41 -5.11 3.09
CA GLY A 115 5.46 -4.55 2.26
C GLY A 115 5.46 -3.01 2.25
N CYS A 116 4.29 -2.38 2.11
CA CYS A 116 4.17 -0.92 2.17
C CYS A 116 4.59 -0.35 3.54
N ILE A 117 4.21 -1.02 4.64
CA ILE A 117 4.60 -0.61 5.99
C ILE A 117 6.13 -0.71 6.16
N ALA A 118 6.71 -1.86 5.83
CA ALA A 118 8.15 -2.10 5.95
C ALA A 118 8.94 -1.16 5.03
N ALA A 119 8.55 -1.01 3.77
CA ALA A 119 9.18 -0.11 2.80
C ALA A 119 9.12 1.34 3.24
N THR A 120 8.04 1.78 3.87
CA THR A 120 7.91 3.15 4.38
C THR A 120 8.85 3.40 5.56
N ILE A 121 8.87 2.49 6.53
CA ILE A 121 9.74 2.62 7.70
C ILE A 121 11.21 2.65 7.25
N LEU A 122 11.63 1.66 6.46
CA LEU A 122 12.99 1.57 5.94
C LEU A 122 13.34 2.76 5.04
N GLY A 123 12.45 3.13 4.12
CA GLY A 123 12.65 4.22 3.19
C GLY A 123 12.79 5.58 3.88
N VAL A 124 12.00 5.85 4.92
CA VAL A 124 12.15 7.08 5.72
C VAL A 124 13.49 7.06 6.46
N VAL A 125 13.85 5.97 7.13
CA VAL A 125 15.13 5.85 7.86
C VAL A 125 16.31 6.05 6.91
N ILE A 126 16.32 5.36 5.77
CA ILE A 126 17.39 5.45 4.77
C ILE A 126 17.43 6.85 4.14
N GLY A 127 16.28 7.41 3.76
CA GLY A 127 16.19 8.74 3.15
C GLY A 127 16.71 9.85 4.05
N VAL A 128 16.37 9.82 5.35
CA VAL A 128 16.88 10.75 6.36
C VAL A 128 18.38 10.50 6.62
N SER A 129 18.81 9.24 6.69
CA SER A 129 20.23 8.90 6.90
C SER A 129 21.14 9.38 5.77
N ARG A 130 20.63 9.49 4.53
CA ARG A 130 21.36 10.08 3.40
C ARG A 130 21.60 11.59 3.54
N LEU A 131 20.85 12.27 4.39
CA LEU A 131 21.02 13.69 4.72
C LEU A 131 21.92 13.91 5.95
N SER A 132 22.44 12.84 6.53
CA SER A 132 23.33 12.90 7.70
C SER A 132 24.64 13.61 7.36
N PRO A 133 25.20 14.41 8.28
CA PRO A 133 26.55 14.96 8.14
C PRO A 133 27.65 13.88 8.22
N ASN A 134 27.32 12.69 8.70
CA ASN A 134 28.25 11.56 8.71
C ASN A 134 28.42 11.03 7.28
N TRP A 135 29.61 11.26 6.70
CA TRP A 135 29.92 10.87 5.32
C TRP A 135 29.76 9.37 5.06
N LEU A 136 30.23 8.52 5.99
CA LEU A 136 30.17 7.07 5.84
C LEU A 136 28.73 6.58 5.78
N LEU A 137 27.88 7.03 6.72
CA LEU A 137 26.46 6.68 6.75
C LEU A 137 25.75 7.12 5.48
N ALA A 138 25.93 8.38 5.07
CA ALA A 138 25.34 8.92 3.85
C ALA A 138 25.78 8.13 2.60
N ARG A 139 27.07 7.73 2.54
CA ARG A 139 27.62 6.97 1.41
C ARG A 139 27.05 5.56 1.34
N LEU A 140 27.01 4.84 2.46
CA LEU A 140 26.43 3.48 2.53
C LEU A 140 24.96 3.47 2.12
N MET A 141 24.18 4.42 2.63
CA MET A 141 22.75 4.53 2.25
C MET A 141 22.57 4.91 0.78
N THR A 142 23.49 5.68 0.21
CA THR A 142 23.46 6.00 -1.22
C THR A 142 23.75 4.76 -2.06
N ILE A 143 24.79 3.99 -1.71
CA ILE A 143 25.11 2.72 -2.41
C ILE A 143 23.90 1.77 -2.38
N TYR A 144 23.26 1.60 -1.21
CA TYR A 144 22.05 0.80 -1.10
C TYR A 144 20.95 1.26 -2.08
N VAL A 145 20.64 2.55 -2.09
CA VAL A 145 19.58 3.09 -2.96
C VAL A 145 19.90 2.88 -4.44
N GLU A 146 21.14 3.18 -4.87
CA GLU A 146 21.56 2.98 -6.26
C GLU A 146 21.51 1.51 -6.65
N MET A 147 21.95 0.60 -5.78
CA MET A 147 21.94 -0.83 -6.05
C MET A 147 20.50 -1.36 -6.25
N PHE A 148 19.59 -1.04 -5.33
CA PHE A 148 18.22 -1.55 -5.43
C PHE A 148 17.43 -0.90 -6.57
N ARG A 149 17.68 0.36 -6.92
CA ARG A 149 16.96 1.05 -8.01
C ARG A 149 17.43 0.64 -9.41
N ASN A 150 18.66 0.24 -9.57
CA ASN A 150 19.25 -0.08 -10.88
C ASN A 150 19.13 -1.56 -11.26
N ILE A 151 18.77 -2.43 -10.32
CA ILE A 151 18.58 -3.86 -10.57
C ILE A 151 17.08 -4.18 -10.61
N PRO A 152 16.55 -4.96 -11.57
CA PRO A 152 15.15 -5.34 -11.62
C PRO A 152 14.67 -6.06 -10.35
N VAL A 153 13.50 -5.70 -9.85
CA VAL A 153 12.93 -6.26 -8.61
C VAL A 153 12.79 -7.79 -8.65
N LEU A 154 12.50 -8.36 -9.81
CA LEU A 154 12.38 -9.81 -9.98
C LEU A 154 13.68 -10.55 -9.60
N LEU A 155 14.83 -9.97 -9.91
CA LEU A 155 16.13 -10.56 -9.54
C LEU A 155 16.33 -10.53 -8.03
N TRP A 156 15.89 -9.47 -7.35
CA TRP A 156 15.93 -9.41 -5.89
C TRP A 156 15.03 -10.45 -5.24
N ILE A 157 13.85 -10.73 -5.83
CA ILE A 157 12.96 -11.79 -5.36
C ILE A 157 13.65 -13.15 -5.47
N TYR A 158 14.28 -13.45 -6.62
CA TYR A 158 15.02 -14.71 -6.80
C TYR A 158 16.21 -14.85 -5.85
N VAL A 159 17.00 -13.78 -5.67
CA VAL A 159 18.13 -13.79 -4.72
C VAL A 159 17.65 -14.04 -3.30
N ALA A 160 16.61 -13.31 -2.87
CA ALA A 160 16.06 -13.50 -1.52
C ALA A 160 15.51 -14.92 -1.31
N PHE A 161 14.85 -15.48 -2.32
CA PHE A 161 14.33 -16.84 -2.27
C PHE A 161 15.46 -17.89 -2.24
N ALA A 162 16.46 -17.74 -3.11
CA ALA A 162 17.62 -18.62 -3.16
C ALA A 162 18.39 -18.62 -1.81
N VAL A 163 18.59 -17.45 -1.21
CA VAL A 163 19.21 -17.34 0.12
C VAL A 163 18.42 -18.13 1.19
N LEU A 164 17.09 -18.05 1.16
CA LEU A 164 16.26 -18.76 2.14
C LEU A 164 16.17 -20.27 1.89
N VAL A 165 16.25 -20.71 0.64
CA VAL A 165 16.07 -22.14 0.29
C VAL A 165 17.39 -22.91 0.24
N GLU A 166 18.46 -22.28 -0.28
CA GLU A 166 19.74 -22.94 -0.50
C GLU A 166 20.78 -22.68 0.60
N ILE A 167 20.75 -21.51 1.24
CA ILE A 167 21.75 -21.12 2.24
C ILE A 167 21.25 -21.33 3.65
N ALA A 168 19.92 -21.18 3.89
CA ALA A 168 19.40 -21.39 5.25
C ALA A 168 19.54 -22.86 5.68
N PRO A 169 19.81 -23.11 6.96
CA PRO A 169 20.03 -24.45 7.49
C PRO A 169 18.77 -25.32 7.39
N ALA A 170 18.96 -26.63 7.25
CA ALA A 170 17.85 -27.56 7.39
C ALA A 170 17.38 -27.65 8.84
N PRO A 171 16.12 -28.01 9.11
CA PRO A 171 15.66 -28.21 10.50
C PRO A 171 16.49 -29.23 11.30
N SER A 172 17.14 -30.18 10.63
CA SER A 172 18.06 -31.15 11.24
C SER A 172 19.32 -30.52 11.82
N ASP A 173 19.75 -29.39 11.28
CA ASP A 173 21.02 -28.72 11.65
C ASP A 173 20.92 -28.00 13.01
N TYR A 174 19.69 -27.83 13.51
CA TYR A 174 19.40 -27.32 14.85
C TYR A 174 19.44 -28.40 15.95
N ARG A 175 19.83 -29.64 15.62
CA ARG A 175 19.78 -30.79 16.49
C ARG A 175 21.16 -31.13 17.09
N GLY A 176 21.14 -31.78 18.29
CA GLY A 176 22.33 -32.32 18.94
C GLY A 176 22.91 -31.40 20.01
N GLU A 177 23.97 -31.87 20.67
CA GLU A 177 24.67 -31.12 21.71
C GLU A 177 25.49 -29.97 21.16
N ASN A 178 25.95 -30.10 19.89
CA ASN A 178 26.66 -29.03 19.15
C ASN A 178 25.94 -28.81 17.80
N PRO A 179 24.82 -28.10 17.78
CA PRO A 179 24.06 -27.89 16.55
C PRO A 179 24.82 -27.02 15.57
N ALA A 180 24.74 -27.35 14.28
CA ALA A 180 25.37 -26.56 13.19
C ALA A 180 24.66 -25.21 12.98
N ALA A 181 23.39 -25.07 13.45
CA ALA A 181 22.63 -23.84 13.37
C ALA A 181 22.03 -23.47 14.73
N SER A 182 21.88 -22.19 14.99
CA SER A 182 21.22 -21.64 16.19
C SER A 182 20.02 -20.79 15.83
N MET A 183 19.03 -20.75 16.71
CA MET A 183 17.88 -19.87 16.56
C MET A 183 18.28 -18.41 16.75
N MET A 184 17.57 -17.51 16.08
CA MET A 184 17.80 -16.06 16.15
C MET A 184 16.83 -15.40 17.14
N LEU A 185 17.07 -14.10 17.46
CA LEU A 185 16.20 -13.25 18.28
C LEU A 185 15.85 -13.90 19.62
N PHE A 186 16.87 -14.18 20.43
CA PHE A 186 16.73 -14.82 21.75
C PHE A 186 16.08 -16.23 21.69
N ASP A 187 16.50 -17.03 20.74
CA ASP A 187 16.02 -18.40 20.51
C ASP A 187 14.53 -18.52 20.24
N THR A 188 13.98 -17.50 19.56
CA THR A 188 12.54 -17.48 19.22
C THR A 188 12.24 -17.67 17.75
N VAL A 189 13.22 -17.43 16.85
CA VAL A 189 13.03 -17.49 15.40
C VAL A 189 14.03 -18.47 14.79
N ALA A 190 13.54 -19.43 14.01
CA ALA A 190 14.37 -20.41 13.31
C ALA A 190 14.18 -20.25 11.79
N PRO A 191 15.12 -19.61 11.06
CA PRO A 191 15.13 -19.64 9.61
C PRO A 191 15.57 -21.04 9.15
N THR A 192 14.72 -21.67 8.34
CA THR A 192 15.05 -22.96 7.73
C THR A 192 14.91 -22.92 6.21
N ASN A 193 15.53 -23.85 5.53
CA ASN A 193 15.40 -23.99 4.08
C ASN A 193 13.99 -24.38 3.59
N ARG A 194 13.06 -24.68 4.53
CA ARG A 194 11.67 -25.06 4.23
C ARG A 194 10.67 -23.98 4.58
N TYR A 195 10.89 -23.27 5.69
CA TYR A 195 10.01 -22.22 6.23
C TYR A 195 10.77 -21.41 7.28
N LEU A 196 10.28 -20.22 7.56
CA LEU A 196 10.70 -19.44 8.70
C LEU A 196 9.76 -19.75 9.88
N ALA A 197 10.29 -20.38 10.94
CA ALA A 197 9.54 -20.62 12.17
C ALA A 197 9.62 -19.37 13.07
N VAL A 198 8.47 -18.86 13.48
CA VAL A 198 8.33 -17.64 14.29
C VAL A 198 7.39 -17.88 15.48
N PRO A 199 7.52 -17.12 16.58
CA PRO A 199 6.59 -17.21 17.68
C PRO A 199 5.16 -16.91 17.27
N ARG A 200 4.19 -17.56 17.91
CA ARG A 200 2.75 -17.30 17.75
C ARG A 200 2.11 -16.97 19.08
N VAL A 201 1.21 -16.02 19.10
CA VAL A 201 0.38 -15.77 20.29
C VAL A 201 -0.74 -16.79 20.33
N LEU A 202 -0.76 -17.59 21.40
CA LEU A 202 -1.86 -18.48 21.72
C LEU A 202 -2.73 -17.88 22.82
N LEU A 203 -4.02 -18.18 22.77
CA LEU A 203 -4.99 -17.81 23.77
C LEU A 203 -5.44 -19.12 24.45
N ASP A 204 -4.95 -19.39 25.67
CA ASP A 204 -5.22 -20.66 26.35
C ASP A 204 -6.69 -20.73 26.85
N ASN A 205 -7.24 -19.59 27.27
CA ASN A 205 -8.65 -19.47 27.56
C ASN A 205 -9.41 -19.12 26.27
N HIS A 206 -9.86 -20.17 25.55
CA HIS A 206 -10.56 -19.97 24.29
C HIS A 206 -11.93 -19.31 24.54
N PRO A 207 -12.16 -18.10 23.96
CA PRO A 207 -13.41 -17.37 24.15
C PRO A 207 -14.62 -18.01 23.46
N GLY A 208 -14.45 -19.23 22.93
CA GLY A 208 -15.42 -19.85 22.04
C GLY A 208 -15.34 -19.34 20.60
N THR A 209 -16.09 -19.98 19.74
CA THR A 209 -16.18 -19.64 18.33
C THR A 209 -17.65 -19.53 17.92
N PHE A 210 -17.92 -18.70 16.92
CA PHE A 210 -19.22 -18.63 16.26
C PHE A 210 -19.08 -18.88 14.77
N GLN A 211 -20.11 -19.45 14.17
CA GLN A 211 -20.14 -19.71 12.72
C GLN A 211 -20.92 -18.61 12.02
N LEU A 212 -20.32 -18.04 11.00
CA LEU A 212 -20.99 -17.13 10.07
C LEU A 212 -20.86 -17.72 8.66
N GLY A 213 -21.92 -18.37 8.20
CA GLY A 213 -21.88 -19.18 6.99
C GLY A 213 -21.02 -20.43 7.15
N ARG A 214 -19.99 -20.59 6.34
CA ARG A 214 -19.02 -21.70 6.43
C ARG A 214 -17.81 -21.40 7.31
N GLU A 215 -17.69 -20.13 7.75
CA GLU A 215 -16.53 -19.68 8.51
C GLU A 215 -16.76 -19.75 10.00
N THR A 216 -15.73 -20.18 10.71
CA THR A 216 -15.69 -20.20 12.17
C THR A 216 -14.79 -19.06 12.64
N TYR A 217 -15.38 -18.09 13.34
CA TYR A 217 -14.67 -16.95 13.90
C TYR A 217 -14.54 -17.08 15.41
N SER A 218 -13.39 -16.65 15.94
CA SER A 218 -13.20 -16.58 17.39
C SER A 218 -13.84 -15.31 17.95
N PHE A 219 -14.50 -15.41 19.10
CA PHE A 219 -14.98 -14.22 19.83
C PHE A 219 -13.82 -13.30 20.23
N ALA A 220 -12.57 -13.80 20.36
CA ALA A 220 -11.41 -12.96 20.54
C ALA A 220 -11.20 -12.00 19.36
N THR A 221 -11.32 -12.50 18.13
CA THR A 221 -11.20 -11.64 16.93
C THR A 221 -12.25 -10.55 16.92
N LEU A 222 -13.50 -10.90 17.27
CA LEU A 222 -14.59 -9.92 17.39
C LEU A 222 -14.28 -8.87 18.47
N ALA A 223 -13.79 -9.30 19.64
CA ALA A 223 -13.42 -8.41 20.73
C ALA A 223 -12.29 -7.43 20.31
N PHE A 224 -11.26 -7.90 19.60
CA PHE A 224 -10.21 -7.03 19.06
C PHE A 224 -10.76 -6.02 18.06
N ILE A 225 -11.67 -6.42 17.17
CA ILE A 225 -12.32 -5.52 16.22
C ILE A 225 -13.15 -4.46 16.97
N ILE A 226 -13.91 -4.86 17.99
CA ILE A 226 -14.69 -3.92 18.82
C ILE A 226 -13.76 -2.91 19.52
N ILE A 227 -12.67 -3.37 20.14
CA ILE A 227 -11.66 -2.47 20.75
C ILE A 227 -11.12 -1.49 19.72
N LEU A 228 -10.79 -1.95 18.51
CA LEU A 228 -10.30 -1.12 17.42
C LEU A 228 -11.32 -0.02 17.05
N VAL A 229 -12.56 -0.39 16.81
CA VAL A 229 -13.64 0.54 16.43
C VAL A 229 -13.91 1.55 17.55
N VAL A 230 -14.02 1.08 18.80
CA VAL A 230 -14.24 1.94 19.97
C VAL A 230 -13.07 2.91 20.17
N ALA A 231 -11.82 2.44 20.09
CA ALA A 231 -10.64 3.27 20.23
C ALA A 231 -10.57 4.36 19.14
N LEU A 232 -10.88 4.01 17.88
CA LEU A 232 -10.93 4.96 16.78
C LEU A 232 -12.02 6.01 16.98
N THR A 233 -13.19 5.59 17.43
CA THR A 233 -14.33 6.47 17.71
C THR A 233 -14.01 7.45 18.85
N ILE A 234 -13.52 6.96 19.99
CA ILE A 234 -13.13 7.79 21.12
C ILE A 234 -12.00 8.76 20.71
N ARG A 235 -11.01 8.30 19.95
CA ARG A 235 -9.93 9.15 19.41
C ARG A 235 -10.49 10.30 18.55
N HIS A 236 -11.52 10.04 17.74
CA HIS A 236 -12.16 11.07 16.94
C HIS A 236 -12.77 12.16 17.84
N PHE A 237 -13.55 11.77 18.85
CA PHE A 237 -14.16 12.70 19.80
C PHE A 237 -13.13 13.45 20.66
N LEU A 238 -12.07 12.76 21.12
CA LEU A 238 -10.99 13.39 21.89
C LEU A 238 -10.26 14.47 21.08
N ARG A 239 -10.04 14.23 19.79
CA ARG A 239 -9.43 15.24 18.91
C ARG A 239 -10.32 16.44 18.72
N ALA A 240 -11.62 16.23 18.49
CA ALA A 240 -12.60 17.31 18.37
C ALA A 240 -12.71 18.11 19.66
N TRP A 241 -12.72 17.44 20.81
CA TRP A 241 -12.72 18.09 22.12
C TRP A 241 -11.44 18.90 22.37
N ALA A 242 -10.27 18.33 22.10
CA ALA A 242 -8.99 19.03 22.25
C ALA A 242 -8.89 20.27 21.36
N GLN A 243 -9.46 20.21 20.15
CA GLN A 243 -9.54 21.35 19.23
C GLN A 243 -10.46 22.44 19.78
N ARG A 244 -11.68 22.09 20.19
CA ARG A 244 -12.63 23.05 20.81
C ARG A 244 -12.05 23.74 22.04
N ARG A 245 -11.32 23.01 22.88
CA ARG A 245 -10.65 23.57 24.05
C ARG A 245 -9.51 24.52 23.67
N GLN A 246 -8.76 24.19 22.63
CA GLN A 246 -7.71 25.07 22.09
C GLN A 246 -8.33 26.37 21.54
N ASP A 247 -9.45 26.28 20.82
CA ASP A 247 -10.13 27.43 20.23
C ASP A 247 -10.71 28.36 21.34
N ALA A 248 -11.12 27.80 22.48
CA ALA A 248 -11.67 28.54 23.59
C ALA A 248 -10.62 29.13 24.55
N THR A 249 -9.50 28.44 24.77
CA THR A 249 -8.52 28.79 25.83
C THR A 249 -7.14 29.14 25.30
N GLY A 250 -6.89 28.97 23.97
CA GLY A 250 -5.56 29.11 23.37
C GLY A 250 -4.59 27.97 23.70
N ASN A 251 -4.95 27.10 24.66
CA ASN A 251 -4.07 26.02 25.13
C ASN A 251 -4.58 24.63 24.70
N ARG A 252 -3.77 23.89 23.94
CA ARG A 252 -4.12 22.56 23.46
C ARG A 252 -3.73 21.49 24.48
N PRO A 253 -4.68 20.73 25.04
CA PRO A 253 -4.37 19.65 25.95
C PRO A 253 -3.59 18.54 25.25
N THR A 254 -2.62 17.94 25.95
CA THR A 254 -1.82 16.81 25.47
C THR A 254 -2.62 15.52 25.59
N VAL A 255 -3.17 15.02 24.49
CA VAL A 255 -4.03 13.82 24.45
C VAL A 255 -3.31 12.57 23.90
N TRP A 256 -2.01 12.65 23.65
CA TRP A 256 -1.30 11.52 23.03
C TRP A 256 -1.24 10.28 23.94
N TRP A 257 -1.04 10.49 25.25
CA TRP A 257 -1.00 9.40 26.23
C TRP A 257 -2.37 8.75 26.43
N ILE A 258 -3.47 9.54 26.35
CA ILE A 258 -4.85 9.00 26.37
C ILE A 258 -5.07 8.13 25.13
N ASN A 259 -4.63 8.59 23.96
CA ASN A 259 -4.71 7.77 22.74
C ASN A 259 -3.89 6.48 22.85
N LEU A 260 -2.71 6.53 23.45
CA LEU A 260 -1.90 5.34 23.69
C LEU A 260 -2.59 4.38 24.66
N ALA A 261 -3.11 4.91 25.78
CA ALA A 261 -3.83 4.13 26.76
C ALA A 261 -5.09 3.47 26.19
N LEU A 262 -5.85 4.15 25.33
CA LEU A 262 -7.03 3.61 24.64
C LEU A 262 -6.73 2.37 23.77
N TRP A 263 -5.52 2.25 23.27
CA TRP A 263 -5.09 1.08 22.51
C TRP A 263 -4.49 0.02 23.40
N LEU A 264 -3.59 0.42 24.28
CA LEU A 264 -2.74 -0.50 25.03
C LEU A 264 -3.52 -1.15 26.17
N VAL A 265 -4.29 -0.37 26.95
CA VAL A 265 -4.98 -0.91 28.15
C VAL A 265 -6.02 -1.96 27.79
N PRO A 266 -7.01 -1.72 26.90
CA PRO A 266 -7.99 -2.75 26.56
C PRO A 266 -7.35 -3.98 25.89
N THR A 267 -6.33 -3.77 25.05
CA THR A 267 -5.62 -4.88 24.38
C THR A 267 -4.88 -5.74 25.40
N VAL A 268 -4.14 -5.14 26.33
CA VAL A 268 -3.42 -5.87 27.40
C VAL A 268 -4.42 -6.61 28.31
N LEU A 269 -5.51 -5.96 28.71
CA LEU A 269 -6.54 -6.60 29.53
C LEU A 269 -7.20 -7.78 28.80
N LEU A 270 -7.44 -7.65 27.49
CA LEU A 270 -7.99 -8.73 26.68
C LEU A 270 -7.02 -9.90 26.57
N LEU A 271 -5.73 -9.64 26.28
CA LEU A 271 -4.69 -10.65 26.23
C LEU A 271 -4.51 -11.35 27.56
N TRP A 272 -4.55 -10.60 28.66
CA TRP A 272 -4.50 -11.16 30.02
C TRP A 272 -5.72 -12.02 30.34
N HIS A 273 -6.94 -11.57 30.00
CA HIS A 273 -8.18 -12.32 30.20
C HIS A 273 -8.18 -13.65 29.44
N PHE A 274 -7.67 -13.63 28.21
CA PHE A 274 -7.56 -14.87 27.40
C PHE A 274 -6.29 -15.68 27.69
N GLN A 275 -5.54 -15.31 28.73
CA GLN A 275 -4.29 -15.99 29.11
C GLN A 275 -3.37 -16.14 27.89
N ALA A 276 -3.15 -15.02 27.18
CA ALA A 276 -2.29 -14.99 26.01
C ALA A 276 -0.86 -15.37 26.40
N ARG A 277 -0.33 -16.40 25.74
CA ARG A 277 1.08 -16.80 25.84
C ARG A 277 1.75 -16.78 24.49
N LEU A 278 3.06 -16.57 24.52
CA LEU A 278 3.88 -16.68 23.33
C LEU A 278 4.35 -18.12 23.18
N GLU A 279 3.83 -18.83 22.19
CA GLU A 279 4.30 -20.16 21.82
C GLU A 279 5.52 -20.00 20.92
N VAL A 280 6.69 -20.37 21.44
CA VAL A 280 7.95 -20.36 20.70
C VAL A 280 8.06 -21.67 19.92
N PRO A 281 8.56 -21.64 18.66
CA PRO A 281 8.82 -22.86 17.93
C PRO A 281 9.95 -23.67 18.58
N GLU A 282 9.70 -24.95 18.84
CA GLU A 282 10.66 -25.89 19.40
C GLU A 282 10.96 -27.02 18.44
N LEU A 283 12.22 -27.45 18.35
CA LEU A 283 12.59 -28.55 17.50
C LEU A 283 12.06 -29.88 18.09
N ALA A 284 11.12 -30.53 17.40
CA ALA A 284 10.55 -31.80 17.79
C ALA A 284 10.64 -32.79 16.64
N GLY A 285 11.52 -33.75 16.80
CA GLY A 285 11.80 -34.74 15.75
C GLY A 285 12.53 -34.13 14.55
N PHE A 286 11.96 -34.16 13.36
CA PHE A 286 12.58 -33.68 12.11
C PHE A 286 12.17 -32.26 11.73
N ASN A 287 11.28 -31.61 12.48
CA ASN A 287 10.75 -30.30 12.17
C ASN A 287 10.46 -29.50 13.45
N PHE A 288 10.34 -28.18 13.30
CA PHE A 288 9.85 -27.34 14.38
C PHE A 288 8.35 -27.58 14.61
N LYS A 289 7.96 -27.70 15.87
CA LYS A 289 6.58 -27.72 16.36
C LYS A 289 6.33 -26.46 17.18
N GLY A 290 5.05 -26.09 17.31
CA GLY A 290 4.70 -24.81 17.94
C GLY A 290 5.00 -23.61 17.05
N GLY A 291 4.65 -22.42 17.52
CA GLY A 291 4.78 -21.19 16.77
C GLY A 291 3.98 -21.15 15.47
N ALA A 292 4.34 -20.23 14.60
CA ALA A 292 3.82 -20.11 13.23
C ALA A 292 4.93 -20.43 12.23
N LYS A 293 4.56 -21.02 11.10
CA LYS A 293 5.47 -21.30 9.98
C LYS A 293 5.11 -20.36 8.83
N LEU A 294 6.05 -19.49 8.46
CA LEU A 294 5.91 -18.61 7.30
C LEU A 294 6.61 -19.26 6.11
N ASP A 295 5.92 -19.35 4.99
CA ASP A 295 6.49 -19.86 3.75
C ASP A 295 7.69 -19.00 3.30
N ASN A 296 8.79 -19.65 2.89
CA ASN A 296 9.98 -18.98 2.39
C ASN A 296 9.69 -18.12 1.15
N ALA A 297 8.75 -18.54 0.31
CA ALA A 297 8.31 -17.74 -0.83
C ALA A 297 7.64 -16.44 -0.40
N PHE A 298 6.80 -16.46 0.65
CA PHE A 298 6.21 -15.26 1.23
C PHE A 298 7.28 -14.33 1.81
N VAL A 299 8.20 -14.88 2.63
CA VAL A 299 9.25 -14.09 3.28
C VAL A 299 10.19 -13.45 2.27
N ALA A 300 10.62 -14.20 1.24
CA ALA A 300 11.46 -13.71 0.16
C ALA A 300 10.79 -12.57 -0.62
N LEU A 301 9.55 -12.79 -1.02
CA LEU A 301 8.76 -11.80 -1.76
C LEU A 301 8.55 -10.53 -0.94
N TRP A 302 8.12 -10.66 0.31
CA TRP A 302 7.90 -9.54 1.22
C TRP A 302 9.19 -8.74 1.47
N ALA A 303 10.30 -9.42 1.76
CA ALA A 303 11.57 -8.78 2.01
C ALA A 303 12.11 -8.06 0.76
N ALA A 304 12.11 -8.74 -0.40
CA ALA A 304 12.59 -8.17 -1.65
C ALA A 304 11.77 -6.94 -2.06
N LEU A 305 10.44 -7.03 -2.05
CA LEU A 305 9.56 -5.90 -2.38
C LEU A 305 9.71 -4.75 -1.40
N SER A 306 9.87 -5.04 -0.11
CA SER A 306 10.06 -4.03 0.93
C SER A 306 11.37 -3.27 0.75
N LEU A 307 12.48 -3.99 0.58
CA LEU A 307 13.81 -3.40 0.37
C LEU A 307 13.87 -2.62 -0.94
N TYR A 308 13.36 -3.20 -2.03
CA TYR A 308 13.31 -2.53 -3.32
C TYR A 308 12.52 -1.22 -3.26
N THR A 309 11.29 -1.27 -2.73
CA THR A 309 10.44 -0.07 -2.65
C THR A 309 10.97 0.95 -1.65
N ALA A 310 11.64 0.52 -0.57
CA ALA A 310 12.30 1.40 0.38
C ALA A 310 13.36 2.29 -0.28
N ALA A 311 14.09 1.79 -1.28
CA ALA A 311 15.07 2.58 -2.01
C ALA A 311 14.42 3.75 -2.77
N PHE A 312 13.26 3.54 -3.39
CA PHE A 312 12.50 4.62 -4.06
C PHE A 312 11.89 5.59 -3.06
N ILE A 313 11.33 5.09 -1.95
CA ILE A 313 10.78 5.93 -0.88
C ILE A 313 11.91 6.77 -0.24
N ALA A 314 13.09 6.22 -0.05
CA ALA A 314 14.24 6.94 0.48
C ALA A 314 14.63 8.15 -0.39
N GLU A 315 14.60 7.99 -1.72
CA GLU A 315 14.85 9.09 -2.64
C GLU A 315 13.73 10.14 -2.59
N ILE A 316 12.46 9.71 -2.53
CA ILE A 316 11.31 10.61 -2.38
C ILE A 316 11.42 11.42 -1.08
N VAL A 317 11.78 10.78 0.03
CA VAL A 317 11.95 11.45 1.33
C VAL A 317 13.11 12.46 1.27
N ARG A 318 14.27 12.04 0.75
CA ARG A 318 15.44 12.90 0.60
C ARG A 318 15.14 14.12 -0.27
N SER A 319 14.57 13.90 -1.45
CA SER A 319 14.23 14.98 -2.39
C SER A 319 13.14 15.91 -1.84
N GLY A 320 12.15 15.36 -1.14
CA GLY A 320 11.07 16.14 -0.52
C GLY A 320 11.57 17.04 0.62
N ILE A 321 12.55 16.59 1.42
CA ILE A 321 13.16 17.46 2.44
C ILE A 321 14.02 18.56 1.80
N LEU A 322 14.79 18.22 0.75
CA LEU A 322 15.63 19.17 0.05
C LEU A 322 14.84 20.19 -0.82
N ALA A 323 13.61 19.88 -1.17
CA ALA A 323 12.72 20.77 -1.91
C ALA A 323 12.24 21.98 -1.08
N VAL A 324 12.34 21.90 0.25
CA VAL A 324 11.99 23.02 1.13
C VAL A 324 13.10 24.08 1.04
N SER A 325 12.73 25.33 0.69
CA SER A 325 13.67 26.43 0.57
C SER A 325 14.48 26.64 1.86
N LYS A 326 15.80 26.83 1.74
CA LYS A 326 16.69 27.12 2.87
C LYS A 326 16.27 28.38 3.62
N GLY A 327 15.73 29.39 2.91
CA GLY A 327 15.22 30.61 3.51
C GLY A 327 14.14 30.38 4.58
N GLN A 328 13.35 29.28 4.50
CA GLN A 328 12.40 28.90 5.55
C GLN A 328 13.08 28.55 6.88
N SER A 329 14.20 27.85 6.81
CA SER A 329 14.99 27.51 7.98
C SER A 329 15.76 28.73 8.51
N GLU A 330 16.31 29.55 7.64
CA GLU A 330 17.02 30.78 7.97
C GLU A 330 16.10 31.80 8.65
N ALA A 331 14.88 32.00 8.12
CA ALA A 331 13.88 32.84 8.74
C ALA A 331 13.46 32.35 10.13
N ALA A 332 13.30 31.03 10.29
CA ALA A 332 13.00 30.45 11.60
C ALA A 332 14.15 30.66 12.61
N PHE A 333 15.38 30.51 12.17
CA PHE A 333 16.56 30.76 13.01
C PHE A 333 16.72 32.23 13.37
N ALA A 334 16.41 33.15 12.46
CA ALA A 334 16.41 34.59 12.72
C ALA A 334 15.38 34.99 13.81
N LEU A 335 14.30 34.21 13.94
CA LEU A 335 13.31 34.36 15.03
C LEU A 335 13.70 33.61 16.31
N GLY A 336 14.91 33.05 16.41
CA GLY A 336 15.38 32.30 17.58
C GLY A 336 14.76 30.91 17.76
N VAL A 337 14.12 30.36 16.72
CA VAL A 337 13.48 29.03 16.79
C VAL A 337 14.57 27.95 16.76
N ALA A 338 14.53 27.03 17.73
CA ALA A 338 15.48 25.94 17.81
C ALA A 338 15.40 24.98 16.59
N PRO A 339 16.53 24.37 16.16
CA PRO A 339 16.59 23.52 14.97
C PRO A 339 15.57 22.38 14.95
N ASN A 340 15.35 21.70 16.09
CA ASN A 340 14.37 20.63 16.22
C ASN A 340 12.93 21.11 16.01
N VAL A 341 12.61 22.33 16.46
CA VAL A 341 11.30 22.94 16.28
C VAL A 341 11.13 23.39 14.84
N THR A 342 12.16 24.00 14.25
CA THR A 342 12.20 24.36 12.83
C THR A 342 11.95 23.14 11.94
N MET A 343 12.68 22.05 12.16
CA MET A 343 12.48 20.80 11.42
C MET A 343 11.03 20.30 11.56
N ARG A 344 10.50 20.24 12.77
CA ARG A 344 9.18 19.66 13.05
C ARG A 344 7.99 20.55 12.63
N LYS A 345 8.14 21.88 12.72
CA LYS A 345 7.02 22.82 12.52
C LYS A 345 7.08 23.55 11.19
N VAL A 346 8.26 23.68 10.59
CA VAL A 346 8.47 24.43 9.34
C VAL A 346 8.81 23.49 8.18
N VAL A 347 9.90 22.72 8.30
CA VAL A 347 10.42 21.91 7.20
C VAL A 347 9.55 20.67 6.94
N LEU A 348 9.30 19.86 7.95
CA LEU A 348 8.60 18.59 7.77
C LEU A 348 7.17 18.73 7.22
N PRO A 349 6.33 19.70 7.67
CA PRO A 349 5.01 19.88 7.08
C PRO A 349 5.04 20.30 5.60
N GLN A 350 6.06 21.07 5.18
CA GLN A 350 6.24 21.46 3.79
C GLN A 350 6.78 20.28 2.96
N ALA A 351 7.79 19.57 3.45
CA ALA A 351 8.35 18.37 2.83
C ALA A 351 7.28 17.29 2.59
N MET A 352 6.39 17.05 3.55
CA MET A 352 5.31 16.06 3.43
C MET A 352 4.38 16.31 2.25
N ARG A 353 4.18 17.56 1.83
CA ARG A 353 3.37 17.88 0.64
C ARG A 353 4.04 17.40 -0.66
N VAL A 354 5.37 17.42 -0.68
CA VAL A 354 6.17 16.96 -1.82
C VAL A 354 6.32 15.45 -1.78
N ILE A 355 6.45 14.85 -0.58
CA ILE A 355 6.66 13.42 -0.37
C ILE A 355 5.39 12.59 -0.64
N VAL A 356 4.23 13.04 -0.14
CA VAL A 356 3.00 12.22 -0.15
C VAL A 356 2.52 11.84 -1.56
N PRO A 357 2.45 12.74 -2.56
CA PRO A 357 1.96 12.37 -3.88
C PRO A 357 2.80 11.26 -4.57
N PRO A 358 4.15 11.33 -4.64
CA PRO A 358 4.95 10.24 -5.21
C PRO A 358 4.89 8.94 -4.39
N LEU A 359 4.69 9.02 -3.06
CA LEU A 359 4.55 7.86 -2.19
C LEU A 359 3.34 6.99 -2.57
N ILE A 360 2.24 7.62 -3.00
CA ILE A 360 1.06 6.92 -3.52
C ILE A 360 1.44 6.00 -4.69
N SER A 361 2.23 6.51 -5.62
CA SER A 361 2.70 5.74 -6.79
C SER A 361 3.55 4.54 -6.37
N GLN A 362 4.36 4.68 -5.31
CA GLN A 362 5.16 3.55 -4.81
C GLN A 362 4.30 2.44 -4.20
N TYR A 363 3.25 2.78 -3.47
CA TYR A 363 2.31 1.78 -2.91
C TYR A 363 1.54 1.05 -4.02
N LEU A 364 1.10 1.78 -5.05
CA LEU A 364 0.47 1.18 -6.23
C LEU A 364 1.44 0.24 -6.98
N ASN A 365 2.69 0.65 -7.13
CA ASN A 365 3.71 -0.16 -7.79
C ASN A 365 4.04 -1.42 -6.99
N LEU A 366 4.20 -1.32 -5.66
CA LEU A 366 4.44 -2.47 -4.80
C LEU A 366 3.28 -3.48 -4.89
N THR A 367 2.03 -3.01 -4.84
CA THR A 367 0.85 -3.87 -4.96
C THR A 367 0.78 -4.58 -6.31
N LYS A 368 1.16 -3.91 -7.42
CA LYS A 368 1.24 -4.54 -8.75
C LYS A 368 2.41 -5.53 -8.84
N ASN A 369 3.56 -5.17 -8.28
CA ASN A 369 4.74 -6.02 -8.26
C ASN A 369 4.57 -7.28 -7.41
N SER A 370 3.57 -7.35 -6.51
CA SER A 370 3.24 -8.58 -5.80
C SER A 370 2.90 -9.72 -6.76
N SER A 371 2.40 -9.43 -7.96
CA SER A 371 2.11 -10.42 -9.00
C SER A 371 3.35 -11.16 -9.50
N LEU A 372 4.57 -10.69 -9.21
CA LEU A 372 5.82 -11.39 -9.45
C LEU A 372 6.02 -12.59 -8.51
N ALA A 373 5.17 -12.73 -7.51
CA ALA A 373 5.09 -13.85 -6.57
C ALA A 373 5.11 -15.23 -7.23
N ILE A 374 4.51 -15.34 -8.40
CA ILE A 374 4.48 -16.57 -9.19
C ILE A 374 5.89 -17.12 -9.50
N ALA A 375 6.89 -16.24 -9.57
CA ALA A 375 8.27 -16.62 -9.88
C ALA A 375 8.94 -17.48 -8.80
N VAL A 376 8.45 -17.36 -7.54
CA VAL A 376 8.92 -18.12 -6.37
C VAL A 376 7.85 -19.08 -5.83
N GLY A 377 6.76 -19.28 -6.58
CA GLY A 377 5.70 -20.22 -6.21
C GLY A 377 4.75 -19.73 -5.12
N TYR A 378 4.78 -18.45 -4.74
CA TYR A 378 3.81 -17.91 -3.78
C TYR A 378 2.43 -17.73 -4.44
N MET A 379 1.39 -18.27 -3.79
CA MET A 379 0.02 -18.32 -4.31
C MET A 379 -0.75 -17.05 -3.97
N ASP A 380 -0.38 -15.94 -4.62
CA ASP A 380 -1.14 -14.70 -4.63
C ASP A 380 -2.31 -14.75 -5.65
N LEU A 381 -2.95 -13.63 -5.95
CA LEU A 381 -4.01 -13.56 -6.95
C LEU A 381 -3.53 -14.01 -8.35
N ARG A 382 -2.28 -13.69 -8.72
CA ARG A 382 -1.67 -14.13 -9.98
C ARG A 382 -1.39 -15.62 -9.97
N GLY A 383 -0.87 -16.18 -8.87
CA GLY A 383 -0.59 -17.61 -8.73
C GLY A 383 -1.85 -18.46 -8.72
N THR A 384 -2.91 -18.00 -8.04
CA THR A 384 -4.19 -18.71 -7.94
C THR A 384 -5.01 -18.57 -9.22
N LEU A 385 -5.60 -17.37 -9.46
CA LEU A 385 -6.53 -17.15 -10.57
C LEU A 385 -5.84 -17.13 -11.94
N GLY A 386 -4.76 -16.35 -12.07
CA GLY A 386 -4.04 -16.17 -13.34
C GLY A 386 -3.03 -17.28 -13.66
N GLY A 387 -2.78 -18.20 -12.73
CA GLY A 387 -1.90 -19.36 -12.89
C GLY A 387 -2.71 -20.67 -12.86
N THR A 388 -2.91 -21.23 -11.66
CA THR A 388 -3.47 -22.59 -11.50
C THR A 388 -4.89 -22.70 -12.01
N THR A 389 -5.80 -21.80 -11.62
CA THR A 389 -7.20 -21.82 -12.06
C THR A 389 -7.31 -21.66 -13.58
N LEU A 390 -6.57 -20.70 -14.15
CA LEU A 390 -6.52 -20.49 -15.61
C LEU A 390 -6.11 -21.75 -16.34
N ASN A 391 -4.99 -22.38 -15.91
CA ASN A 391 -4.45 -23.59 -16.56
C ASN A 391 -5.36 -24.80 -16.44
N GLN A 392 -6.03 -24.99 -15.28
CA GLN A 392 -6.94 -26.12 -15.07
C GLN A 392 -8.25 -25.98 -15.82
N THR A 393 -8.79 -24.77 -15.93
CA THR A 393 -10.10 -24.54 -16.52
C THR A 393 -10.06 -24.23 -18.01
N GLY A 394 -8.90 -23.81 -18.54
CA GLY A 394 -8.74 -23.32 -19.91
C GLY A 394 -9.56 -22.07 -20.21
N ARG A 395 -10.00 -21.32 -19.16
CA ARG A 395 -10.81 -20.10 -19.26
C ARG A 395 -9.89 -18.87 -19.19
N GLU A 396 -9.10 -18.70 -20.24
CA GLU A 396 -8.02 -17.71 -20.25
C GLU A 396 -8.53 -16.27 -20.21
N LEU A 397 -9.53 -15.93 -21.05
CA LEU A 397 -10.07 -14.58 -21.12
C LEU A 397 -10.81 -14.20 -19.84
N GLU A 398 -11.65 -15.10 -19.32
CA GLU A 398 -12.44 -14.85 -18.12
C GLU A 398 -11.55 -14.67 -16.90
N ALA A 399 -10.57 -15.57 -16.71
CA ALA A 399 -9.63 -15.52 -15.57
C ALA A 399 -8.74 -14.27 -15.63
N MET A 400 -8.21 -13.93 -16.82
CA MET A 400 -7.39 -12.73 -17.01
C MET A 400 -8.20 -11.45 -16.84
N ALA A 401 -9.42 -11.37 -17.42
CA ALA A 401 -10.29 -10.21 -17.27
C ALA A 401 -10.68 -9.98 -15.80
N LEU A 402 -11.05 -11.05 -15.10
CA LEU A 402 -11.36 -10.97 -13.66
C LEU A 402 -10.16 -10.53 -12.84
N MET A 403 -8.98 -11.11 -13.08
CA MET A 403 -7.74 -10.73 -12.40
C MET A 403 -7.38 -9.26 -12.64
N MET A 404 -7.42 -8.80 -13.90
CA MET A 404 -7.18 -7.40 -14.24
C MET A 404 -8.19 -6.47 -13.58
N GLY A 405 -9.49 -6.87 -13.58
CA GLY A 405 -10.56 -6.14 -12.88
C GLY A 405 -10.29 -6.00 -11.38
N ILE A 406 -9.87 -7.07 -10.71
CA ILE A 406 -9.53 -7.05 -9.28
C ILE A 406 -8.34 -6.12 -9.02
N TYR A 407 -7.23 -6.21 -9.80
CA TYR A 407 -6.10 -5.31 -9.65
C TYR A 407 -6.47 -3.84 -9.94
N LEU A 408 -7.36 -3.60 -10.89
CA LEU A 408 -7.88 -2.25 -11.15
C LEU A 408 -8.65 -1.71 -9.94
N VAL A 409 -9.57 -2.50 -9.38
CA VAL A 409 -10.33 -2.11 -8.18
C VAL A 409 -9.39 -1.85 -7.00
N LEU A 410 -8.41 -2.72 -6.75
CA LEU A 410 -7.39 -2.50 -5.71
C LEU A 410 -6.63 -1.19 -5.93
N SER A 411 -6.21 -0.93 -7.17
CA SER A 411 -5.49 0.30 -7.51
C SER A 411 -6.35 1.56 -7.28
N LEU A 412 -7.63 1.51 -7.64
CA LEU A 412 -8.58 2.60 -7.41
C LEU A 412 -8.84 2.84 -5.92
N LEU A 413 -8.97 1.77 -5.12
CA LEU A 413 -9.15 1.86 -3.67
C LEU A 413 -7.92 2.46 -2.98
N ILE A 414 -6.72 2.02 -3.35
CA ILE A 414 -5.46 2.57 -2.82
C ILE A 414 -5.34 4.05 -3.21
N SER A 415 -5.54 4.38 -4.49
CA SER A 415 -5.46 5.75 -4.99
C SER A 415 -6.50 6.65 -4.32
N GLY A 416 -7.74 6.21 -4.20
CA GLY A 416 -8.82 6.94 -3.52
C GLY A 416 -8.50 7.21 -2.05
N SER A 417 -8.07 6.19 -1.32
CA SER A 417 -7.70 6.30 0.10
C SER A 417 -6.55 7.29 0.31
N MET A 418 -5.54 7.23 -0.55
CA MET A 418 -4.37 8.09 -0.47
C MET A 418 -4.68 9.53 -0.93
N ASN A 419 -5.59 9.72 -1.90
CA ASN A 419 -6.06 11.06 -2.28
C ASN A 419 -6.82 11.75 -1.13
N ILE A 420 -7.63 11.00 -0.38
CA ILE A 420 -8.27 11.50 0.85
C ILE A 420 -7.22 11.90 1.89
N PHE A 421 -6.18 11.09 2.06
CA PHE A 421 -5.07 11.42 2.96
C PHE A 421 -4.32 12.68 2.49
N ASN A 422 -3.98 12.78 1.20
CA ASN A 422 -3.31 13.93 0.61
C ASN A 422 -4.12 15.22 0.79
N ALA A 423 -5.45 15.18 0.58
CA ALA A 423 -6.33 16.32 0.80
C ALA A 423 -6.31 16.83 2.25
N ARG A 424 -6.06 15.95 3.23
CA ARG A 424 -5.93 16.32 4.66
C ARG A 424 -4.57 16.93 5.02
N VAL A 425 -3.52 16.59 4.26
CA VAL A 425 -2.15 17.10 4.48
C VAL A 425 -1.94 18.46 3.79
N ARG A 426 -2.75 18.79 2.77
CA ARG A 426 -2.72 20.11 2.14
C ARG A 426 -3.07 21.20 3.17
N LEU A 427 -2.18 22.18 3.33
CA LEU A 427 -2.53 23.39 4.06
C LEU A 427 -3.56 24.18 3.24
N LYS A 428 -4.62 24.64 3.88
CA LYS A 428 -5.47 25.66 3.28
C LYS A 428 -4.68 26.96 3.31
N GLU A 429 -4.28 27.44 2.15
CA GLU A 429 -3.84 28.83 2.02
C GLU A 429 -5.05 29.70 2.36
N ARG A 430 -4.90 30.55 3.38
CA ARG A 430 -5.86 31.60 3.70
C ARG A 430 -5.49 32.87 2.97
#